data_a3f4a7a60ef05da185f3e66dfa2a2a90
#
_entry.id   a3f4a7a60ef05da185f3e66dfa2a2a90
#
_cell.length_a   1.000
_cell.length_b   1.000
_cell.length_c   1.000
_cell.angle_alpha   90.00
_cell.angle_beta   90.00
_cell.angle_gamma   90.00
#
_symmetry.space_group_name_H-M   'P 1'
#
loop_
_entity.id
_entity.type
_entity.pdbx_description
1 polymer ?
#
loop_
_entity_poly.entity_id
_entity_poly.type
_entity_poly.pdbx_seq_one_letter_code
_entity_poly.pdbx_strand_id
1 'polypeptide(L)'
;DINILGSIPDYNLITESLIAEFKKQDSNFGNFIFRTANTMPRFQSAIKNNFFQFAGLEHKNLFLKAITDETLSSDSKLMVLFWQLLYSNELFNQITKEVFFRFFYSGRATITKEDVLIYIKYLKENNPSLQEWSINTIEIVASKYLTILKKLSLLGGKVSKEINHPYLEDPLFVYFVRFVMLLHPGKKIL
;
A
#
# COMPACT_ATOMS: atom_id res chain seq x y z
N ASP A 1 -5.64 2.14 -8.08
CA ASP A 1 -5.35 3.57 -8.36
C ASP A 1 -4.81 4.25 -7.09
N ILE A 2 -3.52 4.54 -7.11
CA ILE A 2 -2.78 5.13 -5.98
C ILE A 2 -3.41 6.46 -5.50
N ASN A 3 -3.92 7.28 -6.42
CA ASN A 3 -4.56 8.54 -6.09
C ASN A 3 -5.81 8.34 -5.21
N ILE A 4 -6.66 7.39 -5.58
CA ILE A 4 -7.90 7.10 -4.85
C ILE A 4 -7.57 6.49 -3.48
N LEU A 5 -6.62 5.54 -3.41
CA LEU A 5 -6.17 4.95 -2.15
C LEU A 5 -5.64 6.03 -1.17
N GLY A 6 -4.86 6.98 -1.66
CA GLY A 6 -4.39 8.10 -0.85
C GLY A 6 -5.51 9.03 -0.33
N SER A 7 -6.71 8.95 -0.89
CA SER A 7 -7.87 9.73 -0.45
C SER A 7 -8.72 9.02 0.61
N ILE A 8 -8.48 7.74 0.89
CA ILE A 8 -9.17 6.99 1.96
C ILE A 8 -8.68 7.52 3.32
N PRO A 9 -9.54 8.00 4.20
CA PRO A 9 -9.13 8.66 5.44
C PRO A 9 -8.52 7.70 6.46
N ASP A 10 -9.03 6.47 6.54
CA ASP A 10 -8.55 5.45 7.48
C ASP A 10 -8.34 4.12 6.78
N TYR A 11 -7.13 3.56 6.91
CA TYR A 11 -6.80 2.28 6.31
C TYR A 11 -7.34 1.07 7.09
N ASN A 12 -7.78 1.22 8.32
CA ASN A 12 -8.51 0.16 9.04
C ASN A 12 -9.83 -0.18 8.33
N LEU A 13 -10.47 0.81 7.68
CA LEU A 13 -11.66 0.58 6.85
C LEU A 13 -11.35 -0.33 5.65
N ILE A 14 -10.14 -0.33 5.13
CA ILE A 14 -9.73 -1.26 4.08
C ILE A 14 -9.77 -2.69 4.60
N THR A 15 -9.25 -2.92 5.80
CA THR A 15 -9.28 -4.25 6.45
C THR A 15 -10.72 -4.74 6.61
N GLU A 16 -11.62 -3.91 7.13
CA GLU A 16 -13.04 -4.24 7.29
C GLU A 16 -13.71 -4.54 5.93
N SER A 17 -13.43 -3.71 4.92
CA SER A 17 -13.95 -3.92 3.55
C SER A 17 -13.46 -5.21 2.93
N LEU A 18 -12.19 -5.56 3.14
CA LEU A 18 -11.61 -6.80 2.68
C LEU A 18 -12.26 -8.00 3.36
N ILE A 19 -12.46 -7.95 4.67
CA ILE A 19 -13.12 -9.03 5.43
C ILE A 19 -14.55 -9.22 4.94
N ALA A 20 -15.31 -8.14 4.74
CA ALA A 20 -16.69 -8.19 4.26
C ALA A 20 -16.78 -8.81 2.85
N GLU A 21 -15.94 -8.37 1.92
CA GLU A 21 -15.90 -8.92 0.54
C GLU A 21 -15.56 -10.42 0.56
N PHE A 22 -14.65 -10.86 1.41
CA PHE A 22 -14.29 -12.27 1.53
C PHE A 22 -15.39 -13.13 2.15
N LYS A 23 -16.12 -12.58 3.12
CA LYS A 23 -17.26 -13.28 3.74
C LYS A 23 -18.52 -13.22 2.89
N LYS A 24 -18.48 -12.55 1.71
CA LYS A 24 -19.64 -12.26 0.86
C LYS A 24 -20.78 -11.61 1.66
N GLN A 25 -20.43 -10.80 2.63
CA GLN A 25 -21.36 -10.00 3.41
C GLN A 25 -21.41 -8.60 2.80
N ASP A 26 -22.57 -7.95 2.87
CA ASP A 26 -22.65 -6.55 2.49
C ASP A 26 -21.66 -5.74 3.33
N SER A 27 -20.75 -5.05 2.66
CA SER A 27 -19.80 -4.16 3.32
C SER A 27 -20.60 -2.99 3.89
N ASN A 28 -20.99 -3.13 5.15
CA ASN A 28 -21.56 -2.01 5.89
C ASN A 28 -20.39 -1.09 6.26
N PHE A 29 -20.12 -0.07 5.43
CA PHE A 29 -19.08 0.93 5.70
C PHE A 29 -19.38 1.77 6.93
N GLY A 30 -20.31 1.32 7.79
CA GLY A 30 -20.70 1.98 9.03
C GLY A 30 -21.12 3.42 8.80
N ASN A 31 -20.70 4.31 9.67
CA ASN A 31 -21.00 5.75 9.61
C ASN A 31 -20.05 6.52 8.67
N PHE A 32 -19.38 5.86 7.71
CA PHE A 32 -18.47 6.56 6.81
C PHE A 32 -19.24 7.38 5.78
N ILE A 33 -19.25 8.69 5.95
CA ILE A 33 -19.92 9.62 5.05
C ILE A 33 -19.01 9.91 3.85
N PHE A 34 -19.33 9.30 2.72
CA PHE A 34 -18.69 9.66 1.45
C PHE A 34 -19.21 11.02 0.97
N ARG A 35 -18.34 11.90 0.51
CA ARG A 35 -18.70 13.24 0.02
C ARG A 35 -19.71 13.22 -1.14
N THR A 36 -19.69 12.17 -1.97
CA THR A 36 -20.63 11.99 -3.09
C THR A 36 -20.96 10.52 -3.28
N ALA A 37 -22.15 10.23 -3.83
CA ALA A 37 -22.60 8.87 -4.14
C ALA A 37 -21.62 8.09 -5.03
N ASN A 38 -20.91 8.76 -5.94
CA ASN A 38 -19.96 8.13 -6.85
C ASN A 38 -18.59 7.81 -6.21
N THR A 39 -18.33 8.29 -5.01
CA THR A 39 -17.03 8.08 -4.34
C THR A 39 -16.90 6.65 -3.83
N MET A 40 -17.98 6.07 -3.30
CA MET A 40 -18.00 4.71 -2.77
C MET A 40 -17.66 3.63 -3.81
N PRO A 41 -18.33 3.57 -4.99
CA PRO A 41 -17.99 2.60 -6.02
C PRO A 41 -16.54 2.71 -6.51
N ARG A 42 -16.01 3.94 -6.58
CA ARG A 42 -14.61 4.17 -6.98
C ARG A 42 -13.63 3.64 -5.93
N PHE A 43 -13.92 3.81 -4.64
CA PHE A 43 -13.10 3.24 -3.57
C PHE A 43 -13.16 1.72 -3.55
N GLN A 44 -14.33 1.13 -3.67
CA GLN A 44 -14.48 -0.33 -3.76
C GLN A 44 -13.67 -0.90 -4.93
N SER A 45 -13.77 -0.28 -6.11
CA SER A 45 -12.98 -0.66 -7.28
C SER A 45 -11.47 -0.51 -7.03
N ALA A 46 -11.03 0.58 -6.40
CA ALA A 46 -9.62 0.80 -6.08
C ALA A 46 -9.10 -0.24 -5.07
N ILE A 47 -9.86 -0.55 -4.03
CA ILE A 47 -9.52 -1.61 -3.05
C ILE A 47 -9.40 -2.95 -3.78
N LYS A 48 -10.40 -3.30 -4.60
CA LYS A 48 -10.42 -4.54 -5.37
C LYS A 48 -9.21 -4.66 -6.30
N ASN A 49 -8.90 -3.61 -7.04
CA ASN A 49 -7.79 -3.59 -7.99
C ASN A 49 -6.41 -3.62 -7.34
N ASN A 50 -6.28 -3.14 -6.09
CA ASN A 50 -4.98 -3.05 -5.42
C ASN A 50 -4.74 -4.14 -4.37
N PHE A 51 -5.77 -4.80 -3.84
CA PHE A 51 -5.59 -5.80 -2.78
C PHE A 51 -6.10 -7.19 -3.12
N PHE A 52 -6.85 -7.37 -4.23
CA PHE A 52 -7.40 -8.67 -4.65
C PHE A 52 -6.63 -9.32 -5.79
N GLN A 53 -5.40 -8.90 -6.04
CA GLN A 53 -4.50 -9.57 -6.97
C GLN A 53 -3.62 -10.56 -6.19
N PHE A 54 -3.64 -11.82 -6.59
CA PHE A 54 -2.90 -12.88 -5.91
C PHE A 54 -2.13 -13.74 -6.90
N ALA A 55 -0.95 -14.22 -6.52
CA ALA A 55 -0.15 -15.17 -7.30
C ALA A 55 -0.82 -16.56 -7.40
N GLY A 56 -1.74 -16.86 -6.50
CA GLY A 56 -2.47 -18.12 -6.46
C GLY A 56 -3.33 -18.25 -5.21
N LEU A 57 -3.97 -19.42 -5.05
CA LEU A 57 -4.89 -19.67 -3.95
C LEU A 57 -4.18 -19.62 -2.57
N GLU A 58 -2.96 -20.12 -2.49
CA GLU A 58 -2.19 -20.12 -1.24
C GLU A 58 -1.86 -18.70 -0.78
N HIS A 59 -1.46 -17.81 -1.72
CA HIS A 59 -1.23 -16.40 -1.43
C HIS A 59 -2.52 -15.73 -0.92
N LYS A 60 -3.64 -15.98 -1.59
CA LYS A 60 -4.95 -15.46 -1.17
C LYS A 60 -5.30 -15.91 0.24
N ASN A 61 -5.15 -17.21 0.53
CA ASN A 61 -5.48 -17.76 1.85
C ASN A 61 -4.56 -17.22 2.95
N LEU A 62 -3.25 -17.07 2.66
CA LEU A 62 -2.29 -16.48 3.57
C LEU A 62 -2.65 -15.02 3.90
N PHE A 63 -2.96 -14.22 2.89
CA PHE A 63 -3.37 -12.82 3.06
C PHE A 63 -4.65 -12.71 3.91
N LEU A 64 -5.67 -13.51 3.58
CA LEU A 64 -6.93 -13.54 4.31
C LEU A 64 -6.73 -13.89 5.78
N LYS A 65 -5.97 -14.96 6.03
CA LYS A 65 -5.68 -15.38 7.40
C LYS A 65 -5.04 -14.26 8.20
N ALA A 66 -4.06 -13.54 7.62
CA ALA A 66 -3.39 -12.45 8.31
C ALA A 66 -4.33 -11.26 8.60
N ILE A 67 -5.17 -10.88 7.64
CA ILE A 67 -6.12 -9.75 7.82
C ILE A 67 -7.21 -10.08 8.85
N THR A 68 -7.65 -11.34 8.92
CA THR A 68 -8.70 -11.78 9.88
C THR A 68 -8.14 -12.24 11.22
N ASP A 69 -6.83 -12.36 11.36
CA ASP A 69 -6.20 -12.80 12.61
C ASP A 69 -6.34 -11.72 13.69
N GLU A 70 -7.05 -12.06 14.77
CA GLU A 70 -7.29 -11.16 15.89
C GLU A 70 -6.05 -10.99 16.79
N THR A 71 -5.07 -11.88 16.66
CA THR A 71 -3.81 -11.80 17.42
C THR A 71 -2.81 -10.83 16.82
N LEU A 72 -2.96 -10.48 15.54
CA LEU A 72 -2.14 -9.46 14.89
C LEU A 72 -2.60 -8.05 15.26
N SER A 73 -1.66 -7.22 15.68
CA SER A 73 -1.91 -5.80 15.95
C SER A 73 -2.39 -5.06 14.68
N SER A 74 -3.03 -3.91 14.87
CA SER A 74 -3.43 -3.04 13.76
C SER A 74 -2.23 -2.62 12.90
N ASP A 75 -1.09 -2.32 13.51
CA ASP A 75 0.13 -1.94 12.80
C ASP A 75 0.69 -3.12 11.97
N SER A 76 0.63 -4.34 12.51
CA SER A 76 0.99 -5.56 11.77
C SER A 76 0.08 -5.77 10.54
N LYS A 77 -1.22 -5.51 10.67
CA LYS A 77 -2.16 -5.57 9.54
C LYS A 77 -1.87 -4.49 8.48
N LEU A 78 -1.46 -3.28 8.88
CA LEU A 78 -1.01 -2.25 7.95
C LEU A 78 0.25 -2.69 7.16
N MET A 79 1.17 -3.42 7.81
CA MET A 79 2.32 -4.00 7.11
C MET A 79 1.92 -5.09 6.11
N VAL A 80 0.94 -5.93 6.44
CA VAL A 80 0.37 -6.91 5.50
C VAL A 80 -0.22 -6.20 4.28
N LEU A 81 -0.98 -5.11 4.48
CA LEU A 81 -1.51 -4.28 3.39
C LEU A 81 -0.38 -3.63 2.56
N PHE A 82 0.69 -3.18 3.21
CA PHE A 82 1.85 -2.61 2.52
C PHE A 82 2.50 -3.62 1.56
N TRP A 83 2.78 -4.82 2.02
CA TRP A 83 3.38 -5.86 1.17
C TRP A 83 2.44 -6.31 0.06
N GLN A 84 1.16 -6.41 0.34
CA GLN A 84 0.16 -6.71 -0.69
C GLN A 84 0.11 -5.62 -1.75
N LEU A 85 0.19 -4.35 -1.34
CA LEU A 85 0.20 -3.22 -2.27
C LEU A 85 1.48 -3.17 -3.12
N LEU A 86 2.63 -3.52 -2.54
CA LEU A 86 3.89 -3.68 -3.29
C LEU A 86 3.77 -4.77 -4.36
N TYR A 87 3.08 -5.86 -4.05
CA TYR A 87 2.86 -6.94 -5.01
C TYR A 87 1.90 -6.54 -6.13
N SER A 88 0.80 -5.88 -5.80
CA SER A 88 -0.33 -5.68 -6.71
C SER A 88 -0.29 -4.35 -7.49
N ASN A 89 0.53 -3.38 -7.09
CA ASN A 89 0.59 -2.07 -7.73
C ASN A 89 2.01 -1.73 -8.18
N GLU A 90 2.26 -1.89 -9.48
CA GLU A 90 3.58 -1.69 -10.08
C GLU A 90 4.14 -0.29 -9.83
N LEU A 91 3.33 0.77 -10.01
CA LEU A 91 3.79 2.14 -9.78
C LEU A 91 4.18 2.37 -8.32
N PHE A 92 3.36 1.87 -7.39
CA PHE A 92 3.66 1.97 -5.95
C PHE A 92 4.95 1.22 -5.61
N ASN A 93 5.13 0.02 -6.17
CA ASN A 93 6.33 -0.78 -6.00
C ASN A 93 7.59 -0.04 -6.50
N GLN A 94 7.55 0.47 -7.73
CA GLN A 94 8.69 1.17 -8.33
C GLN A 94 9.09 2.41 -7.51
N ILE A 95 8.12 3.26 -7.13
CA ILE A 95 8.42 4.44 -6.30
C ILE A 95 8.96 4.01 -4.93
N THR A 96 8.36 2.98 -4.31
CA THR A 96 8.80 2.51 -3.00
C THR A 96 10.22 1.96 -3.03
N LYS A 97 10.56 1.18 -4.05
CA LYS A 97 11.90 0.60 -4.23
C LYS A 97 12.97 1.68 -4.41
N GLU A 98 12.73 2.63 -5.31
CA GLU A 98 13.75 3.58 -5.73
C GLU A 98 13.81 4.84 -4.85
N VAL A 99 12.74 5.15 -4.10
CA VAL A 99 12.73 6.32 -3.22
C VAL A 99 12.69 5.91 -1.76
N PHE A 100 11.62 5.23 -1.31
CA PHE A 100 11.45 4.92 0.10
C PHE A 100 12.55 3.97 0.63
N PHE A 101 12.74 2.80 0.04
CA PHE A 101 13.74 1.83 0.51
C PHE A 101 15.15 2.34 0.35
N ARG A 102 15.45 3.07 -0.72
CA ARG A 102 16.77 3.67 -0.90
C ARG A 102 17.11 4.63 0.23
N PHE A 103 16.16 5.46 0.67
CA PHE A 103 16.38 6.37 1.79
C PHE A 103 16.40 5.64 3.14
N PHE A 104 15.49 4.68 3.32
CA PHE A 104 15.44 3.85 4.51
C PHE A 104 16.78 3.15 4.78
N TYR A 105 17.34 2.48 3.77
CA TYR A 105 18.62 1.76 3.92
C TYR A 105 19.85 2.67 3.94
N SER A 106 19.76 3.88 3.42
CA SER A 106 20.85 4.86 3.54
C SER A 106 20.87 5.60 4.87
N GLY A 107 19.90 5.32 5.77
CA GLY A 107 19.78 5.99 7.07
C GLY A 107 19.26 7.43 6.98
N ARG A 108 18.68 7.82 5.84
CA ARG A 108 18.06 9.15 5.72
C ARG A 108 16.81 9.23 6.59
N ALA A 109 16.73 10.25 7.42
CA ALA A 109 15.66 10.39 8.40
C ALA A 109 14.32 10.83 7.80
N THR A 110 14.33 11.53 6.66
CA THR A 110 13.13 12.15 6.08
C THR A 110 13.02 11.91 4.58
N ILE A 111 11.78 11.95 4.10
CA ILE A 111 11.42 11.93 2.68
C ILE A 111 10.55 13.13 2.36
N THR A 112 10.78 13.78 1.23
CA THR A 112 10.05 14.96 0.79
C THR A 112 9.20 14.65 -0.45
N LYS A 113 8.24 15.53 -0.74
CA LYS A 113 7.47 15.45 -2.00
C LYS A 113 8.40 15.58 -3.21
N GLU A 114 9.43 16.41 -3.10
CA GLU A 114 10.38 16.65 -4.19
C GLU A 114 11.19 15.39 -4.53
N ASP A 115 11.61 14.61 -3.54
CA ASP A 115 12.30 13.34 -3.75
C ASP A 115 11.44 12.39 -4.62
N VAL A 116 10.14 12.32 -4.34
CA VAL A 116 9.19 11.50 -5.11
C VAL A 116 8.95 12.08 -6.50
N LEU A 117 8.81 13.41 -6.61
CA LEU A 117 8.60 14.10 -7.90
C LEU A 117 9.75 13.87 -8.87
N ILE A 118 11.00 13.97 -8.40
CA ILE A 118 12.20 13.73 -9.22
C ILE A 118 12.12 12.33 -9.84
N TYR A 119 11.78 11.31 -9.03
CA TYR A 119 11.70 9.96 -9.54
C TYR A 119 10.52 9.74 -10.50
N ILE A 120 9.34 10.30 -10.22
CA ILE A 120 8.19 10.16 -11.14
C ILE A 120 8.45 10.87 -12.47
N LYS A 121 9.13 12.03 -12.48
CA LYS A 121 9.55 12.70 -13.71
C LYS A 121 10.50 11.81 -14.52
N TYR A 122 11.50 11.22 -13.87
CA TYR A 122 12.39 10.25 -14.51
C TYR A 122 11.61 9.05 -15.09
N LEU A 123 10.65 8.49 -14.34
CA LEU A 123 9.79 7.42 -14.86
C LEU A 123 8.99 7.86 -16.09
N LYS A 124 8.45 9.08 -16.09
CA LYS A 124 7.70 9.62 -17.23
C LYS A 124 8.55 9.68 -18.49
N GLU A 125 9.81 10.10 -18.37
CA GLU A 125 10.72 10.20 -19.51
C GLU A 125 11.09 8.82 -20.09
N ASN A 126 11.12 7.78 -19.25
CA ASN A 126 11.57 6.44 -19.61
C ASN A 126 10.43 5.41 -19.80
N ASN A 127 9.18 5.80 -19.56
CA ASN A 127 8.03 4.90 -19.68
C ASN A 127 6.94 5.51 -20.60
N PRO A 128 6.71 4.92 -21.79
CA PRO A 128 5.70 5.40 -22.73
C PRO A 128 4.30 5.56 -22.11
N SER A 129 3.92 4.67 -21.19
CA SER A 129 2.61 4.71 -20.54
C SER A 129 2.37 5.94 -19.66
N LEU A 130 3.44 6.66 -19.28
CA LEU A 130 3.38 7.84 -18.43
C LEU A 130 3.61 9.15 -19.20
N GLN A 131 3.93 9.09 -20.47
CA GLN A 131 4.27 10.28 -21.27
C GLN A 131 3.15 11.30 -21.32
N GLU A 132 1.90 10.86 -21.30
CA GLU A 132 0.71 11.76 -21.33
C GLU A 132 0.39 12.38 -19.96
N TRP A 133 1.09 12.01 -18.88
CA TRP A 133 0.83 12.58 -17.58
C TRP A 133 1.18 14.06 -17.53
N SER A 134 0.22 14.90 -17.12
CA SER A 134 0.46 16.31 -16.86
C SER A 134 1.34 16.50 -15.61
N ILE A 135 1.96 17.66 -15.48
CA ILE A 135 2.72 18.04 -14.28
C ILE A 135 1.81 17.93 -13.04
N ASN A 136 0.57 18.41 -13.13
CA ASN A 136 -0.41 18.32 -12.05
C ASN A 136 -0.71 16.85 -11.65
N THR A 137 -0.82 15.94 -12.62
CA THR A 137 -1.01 14.49 -12.34
C THR A 137 0.16 13.94 -11.53
N ILE A 138 1.39 14.26 -11.94
CA ILE A 138 2.62 13.82 -11.24
C ILE A 138 2.64 14.35 -9.80
N GLU A 139 2.31 15.62 -9.59
CA GLU A 139 2.24 16.23 -8.26
C GLU A 139 1.20 15.60 -7.35
N ILE A 140 0.02 15.29 -7.90
CA ILE A 140 -1.05 14.61 -7.18
C ILE A 140 -0.59 13.20 -6.78
N VAL A 141 0.00 12.45 -7.69
CA VAL A 141 0.49 11.09 -7.44
C VAL A 141 1.57 11.10 -6.34
N ALA A 142 2.54 12.01 -6.42
CA ALA A 142 3.59 12.14 -5.41
C ALA A 142 3.01 12.45 -4.02
N SER A 143 2.06 13.39 -3.93
CA SER A 143 1.39 13.75 -2.68
C SER A 143 0.59 12.57 -2.11
N LYS A 144 -0.11 11.81 -2.96
CA LYS A 144 -0.90 10.64 -2.55
C LYS A 144 -0.04 9.48 -2.13
N TYR A 145 1.09 9.25 -2.81
CA TYR A 145 2.07 8.26 -2.42
C TYR A 145 2.56 8.47 -0.97
N LEU A 146 3.02 9.68 -0.64
CA LEU A 146 3.43 10.02 0.73
C LEU A 146 2.29 9.88 1.74
N THR A 147 1.06 10.20 1.33
CA THR A 147 -0.12 10.02 2.17
C THR A 147 -0.40 8.55 2.45
N ILE A 148 -0.24 7.67 1.45
CA ILE A 148 -0.39 6.22 1.62
C ILE A 148 0.65 5.69 2.61
N LEU A 149 1.94 6.03 2.43
CA LEU A 149 2.98 5.60 3.36
C LEU A 149 2.71 6.06 4.79
N LYS A 150 2.19 7.29 4.96
CA LYS A 150 1.79 7.79 6.28
C LYS A 150 0.65 6.98 6.89
N LYS A 151 -0.37 6.62 6.10
CA LYS A 151 -1.51 5.81 6.56
C LYS A 151 -1.12 4.36 6.86
N LEU A 152 -0.05 3.88 6.23
CA LEU A 152 0.56 2.59 6.50
C LEU A 152 1.56 2.64 7.67
N SER A 153 1.59 3.74 8.43
CA SER A 153 2.52 3.95 9.57
C SER A 153 4.01 3.92 9.20
N LEU A 154 4.35 4.00 7.90
CA LEU A 154 5.74 4.01 7.42
C LEU A 154 6.36 5.41 7.43
N LEU A 155 5.53 6.46 7.50
CA LEU A 155 5.96 7.85 7.64
C LEU A 155 5.25 8.52 8.81
N GLY A 156 6.01 9.30 9.59
CA GLY A 156 5.52 10.17 10.66
C GLY A 156 5.48 11.65 10.27
N GLY A 157 5.31 12.50 11.28
CA GLY A 157 5.38 13.95 11.15
C GLY A 157 4.21 14.63 10.42
N LYS A 158 4.09 15.95 10.62
CA LYS A 158 3.07 16.77 9.92
C LYS A 158 3.64 17.45 8.69
N VAL A 159 4.70 18.22 8.85
CA VAL A 159 5.36 19.01 7.79
C VAL A 159 6.49 18.18 7.17
N SER A 160 7.47 17.79 7.97
CA SER A 160 8.51 16.84 7.56
C SER A 160 7.96 15.41 7.63
N LYS A 161 8.24 14.60 6.62
CA LYS A 161 7.86 13.20 6.57
C LYS A 161 9.03 12.37 7.07
N GLU A 162 8.99 12.02 8.36
CA GLU A 162 9.99 11.20 9.01
C GLU A 162 9.78 9.73 8.69
N ILE A 163 10.84 9.03 8.35
CA ILE A 163 10.80 7.59 8.04
C ILE A 163 10.71 6.81 9.35
N ASN A 164 9.62 6.07 9.53
CA ASN A 164 9.44 5.19 10.67
C ASN A 164 10.13 3.85 10.43
N HIS A 165 10.60 3.24 11.52
CA HIS A 165 11.15 1.89 11.55
C HIS A 165 10.16 0.96 12.26
N PRO A 166 9.22 0.32 11.52
CA PRO A 166 8.21 -0.53 12.14
C PRO A 166 8.87 -1.75 12.79
N TYR A 167 8.40 -2.09 13.98
CA TYR A 167 8.77 -3.33 14.63
C TYR A 167 8.00 -4.50 13.99
N LEU A 168 8.71 -5.56 13.63
CA LEU A 168 8.12 -6.77 13.11
C LEU A 168 7.91 -7.77 14.26
N GLU A 169 6.67 -7.92 14.68
CA GLU A 169 6.27 -8.98 15.64
C GLU A 169 6.55 -10.38 15.04
N ASP A 170 6.84 -11.36 15.88
CA ASP A 170 7.15 -12.74 15.42
C ASP A 170 6.08 -13.32 14.45
N PRO A 171 4.76 -13.20 14.71
CA PRO A 171 3.75 -13.69 13.78
C PRO A 171 3.78 -12.97 12.43
N LEU A 172 4.06 -11.66 12.43
CA LEU A 172 4.18 -10.86 11.22
C LEU A 172 5.43 -11.25 10.43
N PHE A 173 6.55 -11.53 11.10
CA PHE A 173 7.77 -12.02 10.46
C PHE A 173 7.54 -13.38 9.79
N VAL A 174 6.85 -14.31 10.45
CA VAL A 174 6.47 -15.61 9.86
C VAL A 174 5.58 -15.43 8.65
N TYR A 175 4.62 -14.49 8.70
CA TYR A 175 3.80 -14.13 7.54
C TYR A 175 4.68 -13.64 6.39
N PHE A 176 5.58 -12.72 6.65
CA PHE A 176 6.48 -12.14 5.64
C PHE A 176 7.31 -13.20 4.93
N VAL A 177 7.94 -14.09 5.68
CA VAL A 177 8.73 -15.20 5.11
C VAL A 177 7.87 -16.06 4.18
N ARG A 178 6.68 -16.47 4.62
CA ARG A 178 5.75 -17.27 3.81
C ARG A 178 5.29 -16.51 2.55
N PHE A 179 4.99 -15.23 2.69
CA PHE A 179 4.60 -14.37 1.57
C PHE A 179 5.71 -14.32 0.51
N VAL A 180 6.96 -14.07 0.91
CA VAL A 180 8.10 -14.04 -0.02
C VAL A 180 8.34 -15.41 -0.68
N MET A 181 8.21 -16.52 0.08
CA MET A 181 8.33 -17.88 -0.47
C MET A 181 7.28 -18.17 -1.54
N LEU A 182 6.05 -17.74 -1.33
CA LEU A 182 4.96 -17.91 -2.30
C LEU A 182 5.17 -17.10 -3.58
N LEU A 183 5.77 -15.91 -3.46
CA LEU A 183 6.06 -15.06 -4.63
C LEU A 183 7.30 -15.50 -5.41
N HIS A 184 8.21 -16.23 -4.77
CA HIS A 184 9.48 -16.67 -5.37
C HIS A 184 9.71 -18.16 -5.16
N PRO A 185 8.85 -19.03 -5.71
CA PRO A 185 9.01 -20.47 -5.56
C PRO A 185 10.35 -20.93 -6.12
N GLY A 186 11.11 -21.71 -5.32
CA GLY A 186 12.42 -22.23 -5.72
C GLY A 186 13.62 -21.33 -5.47
N LYS A 187 13.46 -20.10 -4.99
CA LYS A 187 14.59 -19.29 -4.50
C LYS A 187 14.88 -19.62 -3.03
N LYS A 188 16.15 -19.90 -2.70
CA LYS A 188 16.61 -19.93 -1.31
C LYS A 188 16.53 -18.51 -0.74
N ILE A 189 15.80 -18.35 0.36
CA ILE A 189 15.59 -17.04 1.00
C ILE A 189 16.64 -16.80 2.10
N LEU A 190 17.41 -17.83 2.45
CA LEU A 190 18.52 -17.78 3.40
C LEU A 190 19.77 -18.37 2.77
#